data_4732a782d45b76cf9ad8137c74fe02c6
#
_entry.id   4732a782d45b76cf9ad8137c74fe02c6
#
_cell.length_a   1.000
_cell.length_b   1.000
_cell.length_c   1.000
_cell.angle_alpha   90.00
_cell.angle_beta   90.00
_cell.angle_gamma   90.00
#
_symmetry.space_group_name_H-M   'P 1'
#
loop_
_entity.id
_entity.type
_entity.pdbx_description
1 polymer ?
#
loop_
_entity_poly.entity_id
_entity_poly.type
_entity_poly.pdbx_seq_one_letter_code
_entity_poly.pdbx_strand_id
1 'polypeptide(L)'
;MAYETLHIASDEPGVMVLTLNRPEKRNALSAQIIAELTDFAVKMANNPNARAIILRGEGPVFCAGGDLGWMHDKIKADRATRIIEARKLAMMFNALNEMPVPLIAQINGAAMGGGVGLACVCDVVIAADTAMFGLTETRLGLIPATIGPYVVARLGEGATRRVFMSARRFGAEEARTLGLVADIVPEAELNARAMQEAASYLKVAPGAVVAAKAMARQLGAPITAEMIDASIEALADIWEGDEAAEGIAAFLEKRAPAWD
;
A
#
# COMPACT_ATOMS: atom_id res chain seq x y z
N MET A 1 -14.48 16.09 -5.85
CA MET A 1 -14.65 14.66 -6.18
C MET A 1 -15.34 14.02 -5.00
N ALA A 2 -16.41 13.29 -5.22
CA ALA A 2 -17.08 12.53 -4.17
C ALA A 2 -16.76 11.06 -4.39
N TYR A 3 -16.09 10.43 -3.42
CA TYR A 3 -15.83 8.99 -3.35
C TYR A 3 -16.62 8.41 -2.18
N GLU A 4 -16.87 7.13 -2.20
CA GLU A 4 -17.60 6.43 -1.13
C GLU A 4 -16.66 5.99 -0.01
N THR A 5 -15.45 5.58 -0.37
CA THR A 5 -14.46 4.98 0.53
C THR A 5 -13.24 5.86 0.79
N LEU A 6 -13.17 7.00 0.13
CA LEU A 6 -12.10 7.98 0.29
C LEU A 6 -12.68 9.34 0.66
N HIS A 7 -12.00 10.05 1.54
CA HIS A 7 -12.28 11.45 1.83
C HIS A 7 -11.10 12.32 1.39
N ILE A 8 -11.39 13.42 0.68
CA ILE A 8 -10.37 14.36 0.21
C ILE A 8 -10.61 15.70 0.88
N ALA A 9 -9.58 16.22 1.53
CA ALA A 9 -9.54 17.55 2.11
C ALA A 9 -8.34 18.33 1.56
N SER A 10 -8.36 19.64 1.73
CA SER A 10 -7.24 20.53 1.44
C SER A 10 -7.15 21.52 2.59
N ASP A 11 -6.26 21.26 3.52
CA ASP A 11 -6.06 22.08 4.72
C ASP A 11 -5.14 23.27 4.43
N GLU A 12 -4.32 23.18 3.37
CA GLU A 12 -3.41 24.23 2.91
C GLU A 12 -3.37 24.26 1.38
N PRO A 13 -3.34 25.44 0.74
CA PRO A 13 -3.24 25.54 -0.73
C PRO A 13 -2.07 24.74 -1.28
N GLY A 14 -2.37 23.81 -2.18
CA GLY A 14 -1.38 22.93 -2.80
C GLY A 14 -1.16 21.60 -2.06
N VAL A 15 -1.61 21.44 -0.83
CA VAL A 15 -1.56 20.17 -0.09
C VAL A 15 -2.94 19.53 -0.07
N MET A 16 -3.01 18.28 -0.52
CA MET A 16 -4.23 17.47 -0.45
C MET A 16 -4.06 16.36 0.58
N VAL A 17 -5.08 16.14 1.38
CA VAL A 17 -5.13 15.02 2.32
C VAL A 17 -6.12 13.99 1.78
N LEU A 18 -5.61 12.83 1.42
CA LEU A 18 -6.37 11.67 0.98
C LEU A 18 -6.50 10.70 2.14
N THR A 19 -7.71 10.55 2.64
CA THR A 19 -8.00 9.67 3.79
C THR A 19 -8.71 8.41 3.31
N LEU A 20 -8.17 7.23 3.62
CA LEU A 20 -8.89 5.96 3.52
C LEU A 20 -10.01 5.99 4.55
N ASN A 21 -11.27 5.92 4.14
CA ASN A 21 -12.41 6.20 5.00
C ASN A 21 -13.38 5.01 5.11
N ARG A 22 -12.85 3.89 5.58
CA ARG A 22 -13.60 2.67 5.96
C ARG A 22 -13.13 2.16 7.33
N PRO A 23 -13.16 3.00 8.39
CA PRO A 23 -12.59 2.64 9.69
C PRO A 23 -13.23 1.38 10.30
N GLU A 24 -14.54 1.14 10.07
CA GLU A 24 -15.28 -0.04 10.49
C GLU A 24 -14.78 -1.35 9.85
N LYS A 25 -14.11 -1.24 8.70
CA LYS A 25 -13.41 -2.32 7.99
C LYS A 25 -11.88 -2.18 8.11
N ARG A 26 -11.39 -1.35 9.04
CA ARG A 26 -9.95 -1.10 9.25
C ARG A 26 -9.26 -0.66 7.94
N ASN A 27 -9.95 0.10 7.11
CA ASN A 27 -9.48 0.60 5.82
C ASN A 27 -8.97 -0.51 4.87
N ALA A 28 -9.56 -1.71 4.94
CA ALA A 28 -9.20 -2.82 4.09
C ALA A 28 -9.55 -2.54 2.62
N LEU A 29 -8.68 -3.02 1.71
CA LEU A 29 -8.77 -2.80 0.27
C LEU A 29 -9.84 -3.69 -0.36
N SER A 30 -11.02 -3.12 -0.61
CA SER A 30 -12.10 -3.72 -1.39
C SER A 30 -11.99 -3.31 -2.87
N ALA A 31 -12.79 -3.93 -3.74
CA ALA A 31 -12.86 -3.55 -5.16
C ALA A 31 -13.18 -2.05 -5.33
N GLN A 32 -14.05 -1.49 -4.49
CA GLN A 32 -14.43 -0.08 -4.53
C GLN A 32 -13.25 0.85 -4.22
N ILE A 33 -12.55 0.63 -3.09
CA ILE A 33 -11.42 1.49 -2.72
C ILE A 33 -10.26 1.36 -3.73
N ILE A 34 -10.06 0.18 -4.32
CA ILE A 34 -9.07 -0.04 -5.38
C ILE A 34 -9.40 0.81 -6.62
N ALA A 35 -10.67 0.80 -7.05
CA ALA A 35 -11.12 1.60 -8.18
C ALA A 35 -10.99 3.11 -7.89
N GLU A 36 -11.39 3.54 -6.70
CA GLU A 36 -11.32 4.95 -6.30
C GLU A 36 -9.89 5.47 -6.15
N LEU A 37 -8.98 4.70 -5.59
CA LEU A 37 -7.55 5.05 -5.51
C LEU A 37 -6.92 5.14 -6.91
N THR A 38 -7.30 4.23 -7.81
CA THR A 38 -6.84 4.28 -9.21
C THR A 38 -7.33 5.54 -9.91
N ASP A 39 -8.63 5.86 -9.81
CA ASP A 39 -9.22 7.05 -10.39
C ASP A 39 -8.61 8.33 -9.79
N PHE A 40 -8.39 8.34 -8.48
CA PHE A 40 -7.71 9.44 -7.79
C PHE A 40 -6.31 9.68 -8.36
N ALA A 41 -5.49 8.62 -8.47
CA ALA A 41 -4.13 8.74 -8.99
C ALA A 41 -4.10 9.31 -10.42
N VAL A 42 -4.99 8.82 -11.30
CA VAL A 42 -5.13 9.31 -12.68
C VAL A 42 -5.54 10.80 -12.72
N LYS A 43 -6.48 11.21 -11.88
CA LYS A 43 -6.92 12.61 -11.81
C LYS A 43 -5.85 13.54 -11.27
N MET A 44 -5.08 13.07 -10.28
CA MET A 44 -4.00 13.86 -9.68
C MET A 44 -2.80 14.01 -10.62
N ALA A 45 -2.55 13.05 -11.50
CA ALA A 45 -1.51 13.17 -12.51
C ALA A 45 -1.65 14.42 -13.41
N ASN A 46 -2.89 14.91 -13.57
CA ASN A 46 -3.21 16.06 -14.40
C ASN A 46 -3.70 17.29 -13.61
N ASN A 47 -3.57 17.28 -12.28
CA ASN A 47 -4.03 18.39 -11.45
C ASN A 47 -2.90 19.40 -11.18
N PRO A 48 -2.91 20.58 -11.82
CA PRO A 48 -1.85 21.58 -11.64
C PRO A 48 -1.79 22.21 -10.25
N ASN A 49 -2.86 22.06 -9.46
CA ASN A 49 -2.96 22.62 -8.12
C ASN A 49 -2.45 21.68 -7.03
N ALA A 50 -2.24 20.40 -7.32
CA ALA A 50 -1.71 19.45 -6.36
C ALA A 50 -0.18 19.53 -6.34
N ARG A 51 0.39 19.94 -5.20
CA ARG A 51 1.84 20.08 -4.97
C ARG A 51 2.38 18.97 -4.10
N ALA A 52 1.59 18.46 -3.17
CA ALA A 52 1.86 17.30 -2.34
C ALA A 52 0.55 16.65 -1.91
N ILE A 53 0.58 15.34 -1.68
CA ILE A 53 -0.56 14.57 -1.21
C ILE A 53 -0.14 13.80 0.04
N ILE A 54 -0.94 13.90 1.10
CA ILE A 54 -0.80 13.10 2.32
C ILE A 54 -1.84 11.99 2.27
N LEU A 55 -1.40 10.74 2.28
CA LEU A 55 -2.24 9.56 2.39
C LEU A 55 -2.29 9.09 3.84
N ARG A 56 -3.50 9.00 4.41
CA ARG A 56 -3.71 8.52 5.79
C ARG A 56 -4.91 7.58 5.89
N GLY A 57 -5.04 6.90 7.02
CA GLY A 57 -6.21 6.09 7.36
C GLY A 57 -7.08 6.77 8.40
N GLU A 58 -8.40 6.72 8.26
CA GLU A 58 -9.35 7.13 9.30
C GLU A 58 -9.39 6.08 10.41
N GLY A 59 -9.50 6.53 11.66
CA GLY A 59 -9.54 5.66 12.84
C GLY A 59 -8.17 5.08 13.23
N PRO A 60 -8.12 3.99 14.02
CA PRO A 60 -6.88 3.52 14.66
C PRO A 60 -5.96 2.67 13.76
N VAL A 61 -6.35 2.40 12.52
CA VAL A 61 -5.62 1.53 11.59
C VAL A 61 -5.42 2.24 10.26
N PHE A 62 -4.19 2.30 9.80
CA PHE A 62 -3.91 2.84 8.46
C PHE A 62 -4.59 2.01 7.37
N CYS A 63 -4.22 0.72 7.26
CA CYS A 63 -4.85 -0.22 6.33
C CYS A 63 -4.57 -1.67 6.73
N ALA A 64 -5.61 -2.48 6.90
CA ALA A 64 -5.51 -3.88 7.30
C ALA A 64 -5.19 -4.86 6.16
N GLY A 65 -4.93 -4.38 4.94
CA GLY A 65 -4.68 -5.23 3.78
C GLY A 65 -5.93 -5.53 2.96
N GLY A 66 -6.02 -6.71 2.38
CA GLY A 66 -7.18 -7.12 1.57
C GLY A 66 -8.48 -7.24 2.37
N ASP A 67 -9.59 -6.80 1.80
CA ASP A 67 -10.92 -6.93 2.41
C ASP A 67 -11.34 -8.41 2.44
N LEU A 68 -11.80 -8.89 3.61
CA LEU A 68 -12.19 -10.28 3.81
C LEU A 68 -13.34 -10.73 2.90
N GLY A 69 -14.32 -9.86 2.66
CA GLY A 69 -15.42 -10.15 1.74
C GLY A 69 -14.91 -10.32 0.31
N TRP A 70 -14.05 -9.40 -0.13
CA TRP A 70 -13.40 -9.49 -1.42
C TRP A 70 -12.54 -10.76 -1.56
N MET A 71 -11.79 -11.15 -0.53
CA MET A 71 -11.01 -12.41 -0.51
C MET A 71 -11.92 -13.64 -0.56
N HIS A 72 -13.00 -13.66 0.22
CA HIS A 72 -13.97 -14.77 0.22
C HIS A 72 -14.59 -14.99 -1.16
N ASP A 73 -14.95 -13.92 -1.87
CA ASP A 73 -15.50 -14.02 -3.22
C ASP A 73 -14.47 -14.62 -4.21
N LYS A 74 -13.17 -14.40 -3.98
CA LYS A 74 -12.08 -14.93 -4.80
C LYS A 74 -11.84 -16.43 -4.60
N ILE A 75 -12.20 -16.99 -3.46
CA ILE A 75 -12.10 -18.46 -3.23
C ILE A 75 -12.94 -19.19 -4.25
N LYS A 76 -14.12 -18.67 -4.59
CA LYS A 76 -15.08 -19.29 -5.52
C LYS A 76 -14.86 -18.91 -6.97
N ALA A 77 -13.99 -17.92 -7.23
CA ALA A 77 -13.71 -17.43 -8.57
C ALA A 77 -12.79 -18.41 -9.32
N ASP A 78 -12.91 -18.44 -10.64
CA ASP A 78 -11.95 -19.15 -11.50
C ASP A 78 -10.59 -18.42 -11.56
N ARG A 79 -9.57 -19.11 -12.07
CA ARG A 79 -8.21 -18.58 -12.22
C ARG A 79 -8.20 -17.26 -13.00
N ALA A 80 -8.93 -17.18 -14.11
CA ALA A 80 -8.95 -16.00 -14.97
C ALA A 80 -9.49 -14.77 -14.23
N THR A 81 -10.57 -14.94 -13.47
CA THR A 81 -11.16 -13.89 -12.63
C THR A 81 -10.18 -13.45 -11.52
N ARG A 82 -9.48 -14.40 -10.88
CA ARG A 82 -8.46 -14.07 -9.85
C ARG A 82 -7.33 -13.23 -10.43
N ILE A 83 -6.82 -13.60 -11.61
CA ILE A 83 -5.77 -12.84 -12.32
C ILE A 83 -6.24 -11.41 -12.64
N ILE A 84 -7.44 -11.26 -13.20
CA ILE A 84 -8.00 -9.94 -13.54
C ILE A 84 -8.09 -9.04 -12.29
N GLU A 85 -8.58 -9.58 -11.19
CA GLU A 85 -8.76 -8.80 -9.97
C GLU A 85 -7.43 -8.51 -9.26
N ALA A 86 -6.51 -9.46 -9.24
CA ALA A 86 -5.16 -9.23 -8.72
C ALA A 86 -4.45 -8.15 -9.56
N ARG A 87 -4.65 -8.15 -10.89
CA ARG A 87 -4.11 -7.12 -11.77
C ARG A 87 -4.69 -5.74 -11.46
N LYS A 88 -5.99 -5.62 -11.18
CA LYS A 88 -6.58 -4.33 -10.78
C LYS A 88 -5.90 -3.77 -9.53
N LEU A 89 -5.68 -4.61 -8.52
CA LEU A 89 -5.01 -4.24 -7.30
C LEU A 89 -3.54 -3.82 -7.57
N ALA A 90 -2.79 -4.61 -8.33
CA ALA A 90 -1.40 -4.30 -8.68
C ALA A 90 -1.30 -3.00 -9.50
N MET A 91 -2.23 -2.76 -10.43
CA MET A 91 -2.25 -1.54 -11.24
C MET A 91 -2.69 -0.31 -10.46
N MET A 92 -3.49 -0.44 -9.40
CA MET A 92 -3.75 0.64 -8.45
C MET A 92 -2.43 1.09 -7.77
N PHE A 93 -1.62 0.14 -7.28
CA PHE A 93 -0.30 0.46 -6.73
C PHE A 93 0.60 1.12 -7.77
N ASN A 94 0.57 0.61 -9.02
CA ASN A 94 1.34 1.22 -10.09
C ASN A 94 0.92 2.67 -10.36
N ALA A 95 -0.38 2.94 -10.43
CA ALA A 95 -0.89 4.29 -10.65
C ALA A 95 -0.47 5.27 -9.55
N LEU A 96 -0.50 4.85 -8.27
CA LEU A 96 -0.02 5.65 -7.15
C LEU A 96 1.51 5.85 -7.21
N ASN A 97 2.27 4.80 -7.52
CA ASN A 97 3.73 4.86 -7.65
C ASN A 97 4.18 5.76 -8.79
N GLU A 98 3.42 5.81 -9.89
CA GLU A 98 3.72 6.62 -11.07
C GLU A 98 3.17 8.05 -11.00
N MET A 99 2.32 8.33 -10.03
CA MET A 99 1.74 9.66 -9.87
C MET A 99 2.85 10.72 -9.74
N PRO A 100 2.83 11.78 -10.56
CA PRO A 100 3.92 12.77 -10.61
C PRO A 100 4.00 13.64 -9.35
N VAL A 101 2.88 13.77 -8.62
CA VAL A 101 2.81 14.55 -7.37
C VAL A 101 3.44 13.76 -6.22
N PRO A 102 4.26 14.37 -5.36
CA PRO A 102 4.77 13.73 -4.16
C PRO A 102 3.65 13.15 -3.27
N LEU A 103 3.79 11.89 -2.90
CA LEU A 103 2.86 11.16 -2.05
C LEU A 103 3.53 10.82 -0.71
N ILE A 104 2.95 11.31 0.38
CA ILE A 104 3.46 11.14 1.74
C ILE A 104 2.51 10.22 2.49
N ALA A 105 2.98 9.08 2.99
CA ALA A 105 2.19 8.24 3.87
C ALA A 105 2.29 8.73 5.31
N GLN A 106 1.14 8.89 5.95
CA GLN A 106 0.97 9.15 7.38
C GLN A 106 0.41 7.89 8.03
N ILE A 107 1.26 7.09 8.68
CA ILE A 107 0.91 5.76 9.20
C ILE A 107 0.54 5.85 10.69
N ASN A 108 -0.74 5.81 10.96
CA ASN A 108 -1.34 5.92 12.30
C ASN A 108 -1.78 4.56 12.87
N GLY A 109 -0.90 3.61 13.01
CA GLY A 109 -1.25 2.28 13.55
C GLY A 109 -0.86 1.15 12.61
N ALA A 110 -1.73 0.17 12.38
CA ALA A 110 -1.38 -1.01 11.61
C ALA A 110 -1.42 -0.78 10.09
N ALA A 111 -0.37 -1.22 9.40
CA ALA A 111 -0.28 -1.35 7.94
C ALA A 111 0.06 -2.80 7.60
N MET A 112 -0.91 -3.57 7.09
CA MET A 112 -0.77 -5.02 6.82
C MET A 112 -0.95 -5.32 5.34
N GLY A 113 -0.19 -6.26 4.78
CA GLY A 113 -0.32 -6.69 3.39
C GLY A 113 -0.36 -5.52 2.42
N GLY A 114 -1.50 -5.31 1.77
CA GLY A 114 -1.72 -4.16 0.88
C GLY A 114 -1.50 -2.78 1.53
N GLY A 115 -1.62 -2.66 2.87
CA GLY A 115 -1.28 -1.45 3.62
C GLY A 115 0.23 -1.17 3.59
N VAL A 116 1.07 -2.20 3.66
CA VAL A 116 2.52 -2.09 3.42
C VAL A 116 2.78 -1.71 1.96
N GLY A 117 2.01 -2.30 1.02
CA GLY A 117 2.06 -1.93 -0.40
C GLY A 117 1.80 -0.43 -0.62
N LEU A 118 0.76 0.14 0.04
CA LEU A 118 0.48 1.58 -0.01
C LEU A 118 1.65 2.40 0.55
N ALA A 119 2.25 1.98 1.66
CA ALA A 119 3.43 2.65 2.20
C ALA A 119 4.62 2.61 1.22
N CYS A 120 4.85 1.47 0.55
CA CYS A 120 5.97 1.31 -0.39
C CYS A 120 5.86 2.18 -1.65
N VAL A 121 4.66 2.50 -2.12
CA VAL A 121 4.46 3.38 -3.29
C VAL A 121 4.46 4.87 -2.93
N CYS A 122 4.51 5.23 -1.66
CA CYS A 122 4.66 6.61 -1.23
C CYS A 122 6.12 7.05 -1.28
N ASP A 123 6.36 8.31 -1.64
CA ASP A 123 7.71 8.89 -1.71
C ASP A 123 8.35 9.01 -0.33
N VAL A 124 7.57 9.43 0.65
CA VAL A 124 7.97 9.55 2.05
C VAL A 124 6.98 8.82 2.94
N VAL A 125 7.46 8.09 3.94
CA VAL A 125 6.63 7.42 4.93
C VAL A 125 6.98 7.92 6.32
N ILE A 126 5.99 8.51 6.99
CA ILE A 126 6.08 8.97 8.37
C ILE A 126 5.16 8.09 9.20
N ALA A 127 5.67 7.52 10.27
CA ALA A 127 4.93 6.58 11.10
C ALA A 127 4.81 7.08 12.54
N ALA A 128 3.69 6.75 13.17
CA ALA A 128 3.63 6.82 14.63
C ALA A 128 4.59 5.80 15.25
N ASP A 129 5.12 6.10 16.43
CA ASP A 129 5.99 5.20 17.21
C ASP A 129 5.29 3.88 17.56
N THR A 130 3.97 3.89 17.65
CA THR A 130 3.09 2.73 17.88
C THR A 130 2.76 1.93 16.62
N ALA A 131 3.17 2.39 15.43
CA ALA A 131 2.80 1.77 14.16
C ALA A 131 3.37 0.35 14.02
N MET A 132 2.57 -0.54 13.43
CA MET A 132 2.89 -1.95 13.22
C MET A 132 2.73 -2.32 11.76
N PHE A 133 3.69 -3.05 11.23
CA PHE A 133 3.73 -3.51 9.85
C PHE A 133 3.73 -5.03 9.77
N GLY A 134 3.27 -5.58 8.67
CA GLY A 134 3.36 -7.02 8.41
C GLY A 134 2.89 -7.41 7.02
N LEU A 135 3.56 -8.41 6.47
CA LEU A 135 3.22 -9.06 5.22
C LEU A 135 2.75 -10.47 5.58
N THR A 136 1.44 -10.64 5.70
CA THR A 136 0.83 -11.80 6.37
C THR A 136 0.30 -12.85 5.40
N GLU A 137 0.55 -12.70 4.12
CA GLU A 137 0.03 -13.53 3.04
C GLU A 137 0.44 -14.99 3.18
N THR A 138 1.68 -15.26 3.62
CA THR A 138 2.18 -16.63 3.79
C THR A 138 1.48 -17.42 4.90
N ARG A 139 0.84 -16.75 5.86
CA ARG A 139 -0.08 -17.40 6.81
C ARG A 139 -1.32 -17.99 6.16
N LEU A 140 -1.68 -17.45 5.00
CA LEU A 140 -2.84 -17.89 4.23
C LEU A 140 -2.46 -18.90 3.14
N GLY A 141 -1.22 -19.38 3.14
CA GLY A 141 -0.71 -20.18 2.04
C GLY A 141 -0.59 -19.41 0.72
N LEU A 142 -0.51 -18.06 0.79
CA LEU A 142 -0.40 -17.16 -0.35
C LEU A 142 0.96 -16.44 -0.35
N ILE A 143 1.21 -15.68 -1.41
CA ILE A 143 2.39 -14.81 -1.52
C ILE A 143 1.99 -13.35 -1.70
N PRO A 144 2.80 -12.37 -1.24
CA PRO A 144 2.51 -10.95 -1.37
C PRO A 144 2.80 -10.43 -2.80
N ALA A 145 2.21 -11.07 -3.81
CA ALA A 145 2.55 -10.89 -5.22
C ALA A 145 2.16 -9.51 -5.77
N THR A 146 0.94 -9.04 -5.47
CA THR A 146 0.42 -7.77 -6.00
C THR A 146 1.18 -6.55 -5.51
N ILE A 147 1.83 -6.66 -4.35
CA ILE A 147 2.65 -5.62 -3.75
C ILE A 147 4.15 -5.90 -3.91
N GLY A 148 4.51 -7.13 -4.28
CA GLY A 148 5.89 -7.63 -4.32
C GLY A 148 6.86 -6.72 -5.07
N PRO A 149 6.57 -6.31 -6.31
CA PRO A 149 7.46 -5.43 -7.06
C PRO A 149 7.77 -4.11 -6.34
N TYR A 150 6.77 -3.51 -5.70
CA TYR A 150 6.91 -2.23 -4.98
C TYR A 150 7.67 -2.38 -3.67
N VAL A 151 7.44 -3.48 -2.94
CA VAL A 151 8.17 -3.78 -1.69
C VAL A 151 9.65 -4.06 -1.98
N VAL A 152 9.94 -4.86 -3.02
CA VAL A 152 11.33 -5.15 -3.42
C VAL A 152 12.04 -3.88 -3.90
N ALA A 153 11.38 -3.04 -4.69
CA ALA A 153 11.94 -1.77 -5.14
C ALA A 153 12.24 -0.83 -3.96
N ARG A 154 11.41 -0.83 -2.90
CA ARG A 154 11.57 0.03 -1.73
C ARG A 154 12.62 -0.47 -0.75
N LEU A 155 12.59 -1.76 -0.42
CA LEU A 155 13.44 -2.35 0.64
C LEU A 155 14.72 -3.00 0.11
N GLY A 156 14.76 -3.34 -1.16
CA GLY A 156 15.75 -4.24 -1.74
C GLY A 156 15.47 -5.71 -1.41
N GLU A 157 16.06 -6.64 -2.17
CA GLU A 157 15.81 -8.07 -2.05
C GLU A 157 16.11 -8.60 -0.65
N GLY A 158 17.26 -8.25 -0.08
CA GLY A 158 17.72 -8.78 1.21
C GLY A 158 16.77 -8.46 2.36
N ALA A 159 16.31 -7.21 2.48
CA ALA A 159 15.36 -6.81 3.50
C ALA A 159 13.96 -7.38 3.24
N THR A 160 13.54 -7.44 1.96
CA THR A 160 12.26 -8.04 1.57
C THR A 160 12.17 -9.50 1.97
N ARG A 161 13.19 -10.30 1.71
CA ARG A 161 13.23 -11.73 2.10
C ARG A 161 13.03 -11.92 3.60
N ARG A 162 13.52 -11.01 4.42
CA ARG A 162 13.37 -11.05 5.88
C ARG A 162 11.91 -10.90 6.35
N VAL A 163 11.07 -10.20 5.61
CA VAL A 163 9.68 -9.90 6.01
C VAL A 163 8.62 -10.64 5.19
N PHE A 164 8.93 -11.11 3.96
CA PHE A 164 7.98 -11.82 3.11
C PHE A 164 7.64 -13.22 3.63
N MET A 165 8.67 -13.95 4.09
CA MET A 165 8.55 -15.39 4.30
C MET A 165 7.94 -15.77 5.66
N SER A 166 8.05 -14.92 6.67
CA SER A 166 7.75 -15.29 8.05
C SER A 166 6.37 -14.83 8.55
N ALA A 167 5.67 -14.03 7.76
CA ALA A 167 4.39 -13.38 8.15
C ALA A 167 4.44 -12.67 9.52
N ARG A 168 5.63 -12.37 10.04
CA ARG A 168 5.79 -11.72 11.33
C ARG A 168 5.40 -10.24 11.25
N ARG A 169 4.99 -9.70 12.35
CA ARG A 169 4.80 -8.26 12.51
C ARG A 169 6.11 -7.62 12.98
N PHE A 170 6.29 -6.35 12.62
CA PHE A 170 7.45 -5.55 13.01
C PHE A 170 7.02 -4.10 13.28
N GLY A 171 7.69 -3.45 14.23
CA GLY A 171 7.36 -2.08 14.65
C GLY A 171 8.01 -1.02 13.77
N ALA A 172 7.72 0.25 14.09
CA ALA A 172 8.19 1.42 13.35
C ALA A 172 9.72 1.50 13.27
N GLU A 173 10.46 1.20 14.33
CA GLU A 173 11.92 1.23 14.35
C GLU A 173 12.55 0.19 13.43
N GLU A 174 12.01 -1.01 13.36
CA GLU A 174 12.46 -2.00 12.40
C GLU A 174 12.08 -1.58 10.98
N ALA A 175 10.88 -1.03 10.77
CA ALA A 175 10.45 -0.51 9.47
C ALA A 175 11.40 0.59 8.96
N ARG A 176 11.90 1.47 9.86
CA ARG A 176 12.91 2.47 9.53
C ARG A 176 14.25 1.83 9.17
N THR A 177 14.70 0.86 9.94
CA THR A 177 15.94 0.12 9.66
C THR A 177 15.89 -0.61 8.31
N LEU A 178 14.71 -1.11 7.91
CA LEU A 178 14.49 -1.77 6.62
C LEU A 178 14.36 -0.77 5.45
N GLY A 179 14.31 0.54 5.70
CA GLY A 179 14.16 1.57 4.68
C GLY A 179 12.71 1.84 4.24
N LEU A 180 11.71 1.27 4.92
CA LEU A 180 10.30 1.54 4.66
C LEU A 180 9.89 2.92 5.20
N VAL A 181 10.22 3.22 6.45
CA VAL A 181 9.84 4.44 7.16
C VAL A 181 11.00 5.42 7.17
N ALA A 182 10.73 6.67 6.81
CA ALA A 182 11.72 7.75 6.80
C ALA A 182 11.82 8.42 8.18
N ASP A 183 10.68 8.59 8.87
CA ASP A 183 10.63 9.28 10.16
C ASP A 183 9.60 8.66 11.09
N ILE A 184 9.88 8.71 12.39
CA ILE A 184 9.03 8.17 13.46
C ILE A 184 8.81 9.27 14.48
N VAL A 185 7.54 9.51 14.81
CA VAL A 185 7.14 10.53 15.79
C VAL A 185 6.06 9.97 16.72
N PRO A 186 5.85 10.58 17.89
CA PRO A 186 4.68 10.30 18.71
C PRO A 186 3.38 10.47 17.89
N GLU A 187 2.39 9.62 18.12
CA GLU A 187 1.13 9.66 17.37
C GLU A 187 0.49 11.05 17.36
N ALA A 188 0.56 11.78 18.48
CA ALA A 188 0.00 13.14 18.59
C ALA A 188 0.70 14.16 17.65
N GLU A 189 1.93 13.90 17.24
CA GLU A 189 2.73 14.78 16.37
C GLU A 189 2.66 14.37 14.89
N LEU A 190 2.06 13.22 14.59
CA LEU A 190 2.10 12.60 13.27
C LEU A 190 1.53 13.51 12.17
N ASN A 191 0.40 14.16 12.44
CA ASN A 191 -0.22 15.07 11.47
C ASN A 191 0.65 16.31 11.21
N ALA A 192 1.17 16.92 12.27
CA ALA A 192 2.04 18.10 12.15
C ALA A 192 3.32 17.77 11.36
N ARG A 193 3.93 16.60 11.61
CA ARG A 193 5.13 16.17 10.89
C ARG A 193 4.86 15.88 9.42
N ALA A 194 3.72 15.26 9.08
CA ALA A 194 3.32 15.02 7.70
C ALA A 194 3.06 16.34 6.95
N MET A 195 2.40 17.30 7.57
CA MET A 195 2.19 18.63 7.01
C MET A 195 3.51 19.39 6.82
N GLN A 196 4.45 19.29 7.76
CA GLN A 196 5.80 19.86 7.63
C GLN A 196 6.54 19.28 6.42
N GLU A 197 6.43 17.97 6.18
CA GLU A 197 7.01 17.31 5.01
C GLU A 197 6.38 17.87 3.73
N ALA A 198 5.05 17.90 3.66
CA ALA A 198 4.32 18.43 2.51
C ALA A 198 4.67 19.89 2.19
N ALA A 199 4.85 20.73 3.22
CA ALA A 199 5.20 22.14 3.08
C ALA A 199 6.56 22.36 2.38
N SER A 200 7.48 21.39 2.43
CA SER A 200 8.76 21.46 1.72
C SER A 200 8.57 21.51 0.20
N TYR A 201 7.58 20.81 -0.33
CA TYR A 201 7.28 20.76 -1.75
C TYR A 201 6.59 22.03 -2.28
N LEU A 202 6.03 22.86 -1.41
CA LEU A 202 5.45 24.16 -1.79
C LEU A 202 6.50 25.21 -2.13
N LYS A 203 7.75 25.01 -1.66
CA LYS A 203 8.86 25.96 -1.79
C LYS A 203 9.76 25.71 -3.00
N VAL A 204 9.46 24.67 -3.79
CA VAL A 204 10.29 24.24 -4.92
C VAL A 204 9.49 24.27 -6.24
N ALA A 205 10.16 24.29 -7.39
CA ALA A 205 9.52 24.33 -8.69
C ALA A 205 8.78 23.03 -8.99
N PRO A 206 7.46 23.03 -9.26
CA PRO A 206 6.67 21.80 -9.43
C PRO A 206 7.16 20.92 -10.56
N GLY A 207 7.51 21.48 -11.69
CA GLY A 207 8.04 20.72 -12.82
C GLY A 207 9.37 20.03 -12.52
N ALA A 208 10.23 20.67 -11.71
CA ALA A 208 11.48 20.06 -11.27
C ALA A 208 11.24 18.89 -10.32
N VAL A 209 10.24 18.98 -9.43
CA VAL A 209 9.85 17.87 -8.51
C VAL A 209 9.38 16.66 -9.33
N VAL A 210 8.49 16.87 -10.30
CA VAL A 210 8.00 15.82 -11.20
C VAL A 210 9.16 15.15 -11.95
N ALA A 211 10.07 15.95 -12.52
CA ALA A 211 11.23 15.44 -13.25
C ALA A 211 12.21 14.67 -12.35
N ALA A 212 12.44 15.17 -11.13
CA ALA A 212 13.30 14.50 -10.15
C ALA A 212 12.73 13.15 -9.71
N LYS A 213 11.41 13.06 -9.44
CA LYS A 213 10.74 11.81 -9.11
C LYS A 213 10.83 10.81 -10.27
N ALA A 214 10.55 11.24 -11.49
CA ALA A 214 10.66 10.41 -12.69
C ALA A 214 12.09 9.89 -12.91
N MET A 215 13.10 10.76 -12.75
CA MET A 215 14.51 10.39 -12.85
C MET A 215 14.92 9.38 -11.77
N ALA A 216 14.52 9.59 -10.51
CA ALA A 216 14.85 8.67 -9.42
C ALA A 216 14.28 7.27 -9.69
N ARG A 217 13.05 7.17 -10.23
CA ARG A 217 12.43 5.91 -10.63
C ARG A 217 13.13 5.26 -11.83
N GLN A 218 13.55 6.05 -12.82
CA GLN A 218 14.27 5.55 -13.99
C GLN A 218 15.65 4.97 -13.63
N LEU A 219 16.30 5.55 -12.62
CA LEU A 219 17.62 5.09 -12.16
C LEU A 219 17.53 3.98 -11.10
N GLY A 220 16.38 3.79 -10.52
CA GLY A 220 16.11 2.75 -9.52
C GLY A 220 15.82 1.38 -10.14
N ALA A 221 15.40 0.42 -9.30
CA ALA A 221 14.95 -0.87 -9.76
C ALA A 221 13.65 -0.71 -10.59
N PRO A 222 13.63 -1.19 -11.86
CA PRO A 222 12.46 -1.04 -12.72
C PRO A 222 11.30 -1.89 -12.19
N ILE A 223 10.08 -1.36 -12.27
CA ILE A 223 8.84 -2.12 -12.08
C ILE A 223 8.15 -2.14 -13.44
N THR A 224 8.28 -3.25 -14.16
CA THR A 224 7.72 -3.39 -15.52
C THR A 224 6.38 -4.11 -15.49
N ALA A 225 5.59 -3.96 -16.56
CA ALA A 225 4.33 -4.67 -16.71
C ALA A 225 4.54 -6.19 -16.66
N GLU A 226 5.62 -6.68 -17.27
CA GLU A 226 5.99 -8.11 -17.28
C GLU A 226 6.31 -8.62 -15.87
N MET A 227 6.99 -7.83 -15.04
CA MET A 227 7.25 -8.20 -13.63
C MET A 227 5.96 -8.25 -12.82
N ILE A 228 5.06 -7.30 -13.02
CA ILE A 228 3.73 -7.28 -12.38
C ILE A 228 2.95 -8.52 -12.81
N ASP A 229 2.87 -8.81 -14.11
CA ASP A 229 2.13 -9.94 -14.64
C ASP A 229 2.72 -11.28 -14.17
N ALA A 230 4.05 -11.43 -14.16
CA ALA A 230 4.70 -12.63 -13.66
C ALA A 230 4.40 -12.86 -12.16
N SER A 231 4.36 -11.80 -11.35
CA SER A 231 4.02 -11.93 -9.93
C SER A 231 2.56 -12.34 -9.70
N ILE A 232 1.64 -11.85 -10.56
CA ILE A 232 0.22 -12.21 -10.51
C ILE A 232 0.01 -13.66 -10.95
N GLU A 233 0.69 -14.13 -12.00
CA GLU A 233 0.64 -15.53 -12.42
C GLU A 233 1.16 -16.46 -11.31
N ALA A 234 2.29 -16.11 -10.67
CA ALA A 234 2.79 -16.86 -9.53
C ALA A 234 1.79 -16.93 -8.37
N LEU A 235 1.05 -15.84 -8.09
CA LEU A 235 -0.03 -15.84 -7.11
C LEU A 235 -1.16 -16.78 -7.53
N ALA A 236 -1.55 -16.75 -8.80
CA ALA A 236 -2.62 -17.61 -9.32
C ALA A 236 -2.24 -19.10 -9.21
N ASP A 237 -0.98 -19.45 -9.48
CA ASP A 237 -0.46 -20.81 -9.31
C ASP A 237 -0.52 -21.28 -7.84
N ILE A 238 -0.03 -20.44 -6.92
CA ILE A 238 -0.06 -20.73 -5.48
C ILE A 238 -1.51 -20.86 -4.96
N TRP A 239 -2.42 -20.03 -5.47
CA TRP A 239 -3.83 -20.04 -5.04
C TRP A 239 -4.57 -21.34 -5.40
N GLU A 240 -4.10 -22.07 -6.41
CA GLU A 240 -4.68 -23.36 -6.79
C GLU A 240 -4.17 -24.53 -5.92
N GLY A 241 -3.20 -24.27 -5.03
CA GLY A 241 -2.64 -25.27 -4.13
C GLY A 241 -3.47 -25.53 -2.88
N ASP A 242 -3.26 -26.72 -2.28
CA ASP A 242 -3.95 -27.14 -1.05
C ASP A 242 -3.63 -26.23 0.15
N GLU A 243 -2.41 -25.67 0.21
CA GLU A 243 -2.01 -24.76 1.30
C GLU A 243 -2.83 -23.46 1.29
N ALA A 244 -3.11 -22.90 0.11
CA ALA A 244 -3.96 -21.71 0.00
C ALA A 244 -5.39 -22.00 0.44
N ALA A 245 -5.94 -23.15 0.02
CA ALA A 245 -7.28 -23.59 0.43
C ALA A 245 -7.37 -23.75 1.96
N GLU A 246 -6.40 -24.44 2.57
CA GLU A 246 -6.34 -24.66 4.01
C GLU A 246 -6.13 -23.34 4.78
N GLY A 247 -5.13 -22.54 4.40
CA GLY A 247 -4.79 -21.31 5.10
C GLY A 247 -5.92 -20.28 5.10
N ILE A 248 -6.61 -20.14 3.97
CA ILE A 248 -7.76 -19.25 3.86
C ILE A 248 -8.94 -19.80 4.68
N ALA A 249 -9.23 -21.10 4.61
CA ALA A 249 -10.28 -21.73 5.42
C ALA A 249 -10.03 -21.57 6.92
N ALA A 250 -8.81 -21.90 7.37
CA ALA A 250 -8.41 -21.74 8.77
C ALA A 250 -8.58 -20.30 9.27
N PHE A 251 -8.20 -19.32 8.45
CA PHE A 251 -8.35 -17.91 8.80
C PHE A 251 -9.82 -17.48 8.93
N LEU A 252 -10.69 -17.90 8.01
CA LEU A 252 -12.13 -17.58 8.06
C LEU A 252 -12.83 -18.26 9.24
N GLU A 253 -12.42 -19.49 9.55
CA GLU A 253 -12.93 -20.30 10.68
C GLU A 253 -12.28 -19.90 12.02
N LYS A 254 -11.31 -18.98 12.02
CA LYS A 254 -10.56 -18.53 13.20
C LYS A 254 -9.89 -19.69 13.94
N ARG A 255 -9.36 -20.67 13.23
CA ARG A 255 -8.56 -21.79 13.75
C ARG A 255 -7.11 -21.70 13.27
N ALA A 256 -6.24 -22.50 13.87
CA ALA A 256 -4.89 -22.70 13.36
C ALA A 256 -4.93 -23.47 12.03
N PRO A 257 -4.07 -23.13 11.06
CA PRO A 257 -3.87 -23.95 9.87
C PRO A 257 -3.09 -25.23 10.19
N ALA A 258 -3.10 -26.20 9.27
CA ALA A 258 -2.51 -27.51 9.49
C ALA A 258 -0.98 -27.54 9.72
N TRP A 259 -0.30 -26.43 9.41
CA TRP A 259 1.16 -26.27 9.60
C TRP A 259 1.56 -25.48 10.85
N ASP A 260 0.63 -25.11 11.73
CA ASP A 260 0.88 -24.32 12.96
C ASP A 260 0.83 -25.19 14.23
#